data_06c085e92e4405085f7425d9f9c91921
#
_entry.id   06c085e92e4405085f7425d9f9c91921
#
_cell.length_a   1.000
_cell.length_b   1.000
_cell.length_c   1.000
_cell.angle_alpha   90.00
_cell.angle_beta   90.00
_cell.angle_gamma   90.00
#
_symmetry.space_group_name_H-M   'P 1'
#
loop_
_entity.id
_entity.type
_entity.pdbx_description
1 polymer ?
#
loop_
_entity_poly.entity_id
_entity_poly.type
_entity_poly.pdbx_seq_one_letter_code
_entity_poly.pdbx_strand_id
1 'polypeptide(L)'
;DIDGFPVDGGLMDLRLGAIDPGVRCRTDGATMKDCPGYPGVIEMARPVFHIKYIPLVELFLRSFCQRCAKLLLPEEKQVELSPVERAKKARDKKKCPHCSEEQERIKLEKPSSFMKGKRRLFATEIREMLVKITDDEIKRVGVNAKTCRPEWGILSQLIVPSVNVRPSITLESGERSEDDLTHKLSDIIRANQRLWENLNAGAP
;
A
#
# COMPACT_ATOMS: atom_id res chain seq x y z
N ASP A 1 16.20 22.77 -6.94
CA ASP A 1 16.24 24.11 -6.38
C ASP A 1 15.95 25.15 -7.44
N ILE A 2 16.07 26.42 -7.11
CA ILE A 2 15.82 27.56 -8.03
C ILE A 2 16.79 27.57 -9.22
N ASP A 3 18.00 27.06 -9.03
CA ASP A 3 19.05 27.00 -10.04
C ASP A 3 18.96 25.74 -10.92
N GLY A 4 17.94 24.91 -10.72
CA GLY A 4 17.71 23.68 -11.48
C GLY A 4 18.53 22.47 -11.02
N PHE A 5 19.24 22.56 -9.88
CA PHE A 5 20.00 21.42 -9.34
C PHE A 5 19.12 20.49 -8.49
N PRO A 6 19.37 19.17 -8.54
CA PRO A 6 18.70 18.21 -7.68
C PRO A 6 18.92 18.51 -6.20
N VAL A 7 17.84 18.47 -5.41
CA VAL A 7 17.88 18.66 -3.96
C VAL A 7 17.98 17.31 -3.27
N ASP A 8 18.84 17.21 -2.25
CA ASP A 8 18.96 16.00 -1.42
C ASP A 8 17.62 15.71 -0.72
N GLY A 9 17.18 14.45 -0.80
CA GLY A 9 15.87 14.01 -0.30
C GLY A 9 14.68 14.35 -1.19
N GLY A 10 14.91 15.02 -2.34
CA GLY A 10 13.87 15.33 -3.32
C GLY A 10 13.60 14.18 -4.30
N LEU A 11 12.60 14.36 -5.15
CA LEU A 11 12.22 13.37 -6.18
C LEU A 11 13.29 13.16 -7.26
N MET A 12 14.19 14.12 -7.43
CA MET A 12 15.30 14.07 -8.38
C MET A 12 16.65 13.86 -7.69
N ASP A 13 16.67 13.37 -6.45
CA ASP A 13 17.90 13.12 -5.69
C ASP A 13 18.87 12.22 -6.49
N LEU A 14 20.14 12.61 -6.54
CA LEU A 14 21.18 11.88 -7.28
C LEU A 14 21.45 10.46 -6.77
N ARG A 15 20.94 10.09 -5.61
CA ARG A 15 20.94 8.70 -5.12
C ARG A 15 19.95 7.80 -5.87
N LEU A 16 18.94 8.39 -6.52
CA LEU A 16 17.95 7.66 -7.32
C LEU A 16 18.45 7.34 -8.72
N GLY A 17 19.58 7.90 -9.14
CA GLY A 17 20.19 7.71 -10.44
C GLY A 17 20.72 9.01 -11.02
N ALA A 18 21.33 8.92 -12.22
CA ALA A 18 21.82 10.06 -12.97
C ALA A 18 21.19 10.07 -14.35
N ILE A 19 20.59 11.20 -14.76
CA ILE A 19 19.94 11.38 -16.06
C ILE A 19 20.56 12.49 -16.89
N ASP A 20 21.40 13.33 -16.28
CA ASP A 20 22.06 14.46 -16.96
C ASP A 20 23.50 14.10 -17.37
N PRO A 21 23.97 14.58 -18.54
CA PRO A 21 25.35 14.42 -18.95
C PRO A 21 26.32 15.04 -17.94
N GLY A 22 27.40 14.33 -17.62
CA GLY A 22 28.43 14.81 -16.69
C GLY A 22 28.10 14.64 -15.20
N VAL A 23 26.87 14.29 -14.86
CA VAL A 23 26.44 14.00 -13.49
C VAL A 23 26.65 12.52 -13.17
N ARG A 24 27.05 12.24 -11.93
CA ARG A 24 27.22 10.87 -11.44
C ARG A 24 26.18 10.55 -10.36
N CYS A 25 25.68 9.32 -10.41
CA CYS A 25 24.83 8.77 -9.37
C CYS A 25 25.60 8.70 -8.04
N ARG A 26 25.00 9.14 -6.95
CA ARG A 26 25.65 9.09 -5.63
C ARG A 26 25.63 7.71 -4.97
N THR A 27 24.82 6.79 -5.50
CA THR A 27 24.71 5.42 -4.96
C THR A 27 25.83 4.52 -5.50
N ASP A 28 26.12 4.57 -6.80
CA ASP A 28 27.08 3.69 -7.46
C ASP A 28 28.25 4.44 -8.15
N GLY A 29 28.20 5.77 -8.18
CA GLY A 29 29.22 6.60 -8.87
C GLY A 29 29.16 6.51 -10.40
N ALA A 30 28.24 5.76 -10.98
CA ALA A 30 28.11 5.55 -12.42
C ALA A 30 27.54 6.79 -13.13
N THR A 31 27.82 6.88 -14.41
CA THR A 31 27.26 7.91 -15.29
C THR A 31 25.87 7.51 -15.78
N MET A 32 25.17 8.46 -16.42
CA MET A 32 23.85 8.23 -17.02
C MET A 32 23.76 6.94 -17.88
N LYS A 33 24.84 6.57 -18.57
CA LYS A 33 24.87 5.41 -19.48
C LYS A 33 24.91 4.07 -18.73
N ASP A 34 25.55 4.05 -17.57
CA ASP A 34 25.88 2.83 -16.85
C ASP A 34 25.04 2.65 -15.58
N CYS A 35 24.43 3.72 -15.07
CA CYS A 35 23.63 3.68 -13.86
C CYS A 35 22.25 3.04 -14.12
N PRO A 36 21.89 1.92 -13.44
CA PRO A 36 20.59 1.28 -13.59
C PRO A 36 19.45 2.07 -12.94
N GLY A 37 19.78 3.02 -12.08
CA GLY A 37 18.84 3.74 -11.21
C GLY A 37 18.41 2.94 -9.98
N TYR A 38 18.07 3.65 -8.91
CA TYR A 38 17.73 3.10 -7.61
C TYR A 38 16.39 3.63 -7.13
N PRO A 39 15.55 2.79 -6.49
CA PRO A 39 14.29 3.25 -5.94
C PRO A 39 14.51 4.07 -4.67
N GLY A 40 13.60 5.01 -4.43
CA GLY A 40 13.46 5.71 -3.16
C GLY A 40 12.21 5.28 -2.42
N VAL A 41 11.94 5.94 -1.30
CA VAL A 41 10.77 5.67 -0.45
C VAL A 41 10.17 6.98 0.05
N ILE A 42 8.83 7.06 0.02
CA ILE A 42 8.07 8.09 0.73
C ILE A 42 7.42 7.42 1.95
N GLU A 43 7.75 7.87 3.15
CA GLU A 43 7.06 7.44 4.36
C GLU A 43 5.69 8.12 4.45
N MET A 44 4.64 7.32 4.61
CA MET A 44 3.29 7.83 4.68
C MET A 44 2.94 8.27 6.11
N ALA A 45 2.38 9.46 6.27
CA ALA A 45 1.93 9.99 7.56
C ALA A 45 0.89 9.08 8.24
N ARG A 46 0.09 8.37 7.44
CA ARG A 46 -0.82 7.29 7.85
C ARG A 46 -0.79 6.21 6.78
N PRO A 47 -0.96 4.93 7.15
CA PRO A 47 -1.07 3.85 6.19
C PRO A 47 -2.20 4.09 5.19
N VAL A 48 -1.96 3.72 3.92
CA VAL A 48 -2.90 3.88 2.81
C VAL A 48 -3.15 2.55 2.10
N PHE A 49 -4.34 2.38 1.51
CA PHE A 49 -4.66 1.18 0.74
C PHE A 49 -3.97 1.21 -0.63
N HIS A 50 -3.32 0.12 -0.97
CA HIS A 50 -2.90 -0.11 -2.34
C HIS A 50 -4.13 -0.51 -3.18
N ILE A 51 -4.49 0.29 -4.17
CA ILE A 51 -5.76 0.17 -4.91
C ILE A 51 -6.01 -1.23 -5.51
N LYS A 52 -4.96 -1.88 -6.01
CA LYS A 52 -5.05 -3.24 -6.59
C LYS A 52 -5.29 -4.34 -5.55
N TYR A 53 -4.93 -4.11 -4.28
CA TYR A 53 -5.10 -5.07 -3.20
C TYR A 53 -6.40 -4.90 -2.40
N ILE A 54 -7.19 -3.85 -2.68
CA ILE A 54 -8.49 -3.63 -2.01
C ILE A 54 -9.41 -4.86 -2.09
N PRO A 55 -9.55 -5.55 -3.23
CA PRO A 55 -10.38 -6.76 -3.29
C PRO A 55 -9.87 -7.90 -2.39
N LEU A 56 -8.56 -8.03 -2.24
CA LEU A 56 -7.96 -9.01 -1.32
C LEU A 56 -8.25 -8.63 0.14
N VAL A 57 -8.04 -7.38 0.50
CA VAL A 57 -8.36 -6.86 1.84
C VAL A 57 -9.85 -7.07 2.17
N GLU A 58 -10.75 -6.75 1.23
CA GLU A 58 -12.20 -7.00 1.38
C GLU A 58 -12.51 -8.48 1.61
N LEU A 59 -11.86 -9.38 0.85
CA LEU A 59 -12.04 -10.81 1.00
C LEU A 59 -11.74 -11.25 2.44
N PHE A 60 -10.59 -10.83 2.99
CA PHE A 60 -10.18 -11.19 4.34
C PHE A 60 -11.10 -10.58 5.40
N LEU A 61 -11.44 -9.30 5.30
CA LEU A 61 -12.32 -8.63 6.26
C LEU A 61 -13.72 -9.25 6.34
N ARG A 62 -14.21 -9.87 5.26
CA ARG A 62 -15.54 -10.49 5.20
C ARG A 62 -15.55 -11.98 5.49
N SER A 63 -14.40 -12.63 5.46
CA SER A 63 -14.29 -14.09 5.59
C SER A 63 -13.66 -14.53 6.90
N PHE A 64 -12.98 -13.62 7.61
CA PHE A 64 -12.29 -13.93 8.86
C PHE A 64 -12.93 -13.21 10.05
N CYS A 65 -12.85 -13.86 11.21
CA CYS A 65 -13.41 -13.32 12.45
C CYS A 65 -12.63 -12.06 12.91
N GLN A 66 -13.36 -11.00 13.21
CA GLN A 66 -12.78 -9.75 13.67
C GLN A 66 -12.12 -9.84 15.06
N ARG A 67 -12.46 -10.88 15.86
CA ARG A 67 -11.92 -11.11 17.20
C ARG A 67 -10.80 -12.14 17.23
N CYS A 68 -11.06 -13.37 16.76
CA CYS A 68 -10.11 -14.49 16.86
C CYS A 68 -9.29 -14.71 15.59
N ALA A 69 -9.52 -13.94 14.53
CA ALA A 69 -8.83 -13.98 13.25
C ALA A 69 -8.85 -15.33 12.51
N LYS A 70 -9.75 -16.27 12.90
CA LYS A 70 -9.95 -17.54 12.20
C LYS A 70 -10.97 -17.40 11.09
N LEU A 71 -10.87 -18.27 10.07
CA LEU A 71 -11.83 -18.35 8.98
C LEU A 71 -13.26 -18.59 9.52
N LEU A 72 -14.25 -17.83 9.06
CA LEU A 72 -15.66 -17.93 9.49
C LEU A 72 -16.36 -19.17 8.93
N LEU A 73 -15.67 -20.28 8.89
CA LEU A 73 -16.15 -21.58 8.46
C LEU A 73 -15.63 -22.68 9.40
N PRO A 74 -16.50 -23.55 9.96
CA PRO A 74 -16.07 -24.66 10.79
C PRO A 74 -15.10 -25.59 10.06
N GLU A 75 -14.13 -26.15 10.76
CA GLU A 75 -13.08 -27.00 10.16
C GLU A 75 -13.66 -28.22 9.44
N GLU A 76 -14.68 -28.86 10.03
CA GLU A 76 -15.39 -29.99 9.45
C GLU A 76 -15.94 -29.70 8.05
N LYS A 77 -16.41 -28.48 7.81
CA LYS A 77 -16.97 -28.04 6.52
C LYS A 77 -15.91 -27.60 5.51
N GLN A 78 -14.65 -27.55 5.91
CA GLN A 78 -13.56 -27.12 5.03
C GLN A 78 -12.93 -28.28 4.24
N VAL A 79 -13.06 -29.51 4.72
CA VAL A 79 -12.33 -30.69 4.21
C VAL A 79 -12.60 -30.94 2.73
N GLU A 80 -13.85 -30.85 2.30
CA GLU A 80 -14.27 -31.15 0.92
C GLU A 80 -14.27 -29.93 -0.02
N LEU A 81 -13.90 -28.74 0.48
CA LEU A 81 -14.04 -27.51 -0.26
C LEU A 81 -12.70 -27.04 -0.82
N SER A 82 -12.73 -26.53 -2.04
CA SER A 82 -11.62 -25.77 -2.59
C SER A 82 -11.39 -24.45 -1.82
N PRO A 83 -10.18 -23.88 -1.85
CA PRO A 83 -9.88 -22.62 -1.15
C PRO A 83 -10.84 -21.47 -1.53
N VAL A 84 -11.21 -21.37 -2.79
CA VAL A 84 -12.16 -20.36 -3.30
C VAL A 84 -13.55 -20.56 -2.71
N GLU A 85 -14.02 -21.79 -2.62
CA GLU A 85 -15.32 -22.14 -2.03
C GLU A 85 -15.34 -21.90 -0.53
N ARG A 86 -14.22 -22.18 0.18
CA ARG A 86 -14.06 -21.86 1.61
C ARG A 86 -14.26 -20.35 1.83
N ALA A 87 -13.56 -19.53 1.07
CA ALA A 87 -13.69 -18.08 1.15
C ALA A 87 -15.12 -17.60 0.85
N LYS A 88 -15.78 -18.16 -0.17
CA LYS A 88 -17.18 -17.82 -0.51
C LYS A 88 -18.16 -18.22 0.61
N LYS A 89 -18.03 -19.43 1.16
CA LYS A 89 -18.92 -19.93 2.21
C LYS A 89 -18.68 -19.28 3.57
N ALA A 90 -17.46 -18.79 3.84
CA ALA A 90 -17.11 -18.05 5.04
C ALA A 90 -17.62 -16.61 5.04
N ARG A 91 -17.84 -16.02 3.85
CA ARG A 91 -18.17 -14.61 3.69
C ARG A 91 -19.47 -14.22 4.38
N ASP A 92 -19.45 -13.08 5.07
CA ASP A 92 -20.62 -12.42 5.69
C ASP A 92 -21.38 -13.30 6.71
N LYS A 93 -20.69 -14.18 7.42
CA LYS A 93 -21.30 -14.93 8.53
C LYS A 93 -21.59 -13.99 9.70
N LYS A 94 -22.79 -14.12 10.28
CA LYS A 94 -23.22 -13.29 11.41
C LYS A 94 -22.58 -13.66 12.75
N LYS A 95 -22.12 -14.90 12.87
CA LYS A 95 -21.53 -15.43 14.12
C LYS A 95 -20.31 -16.28 13.81
N CYS A 96 -19.25 -16.10 14.59
CA CYS A 96 -18.04 -16.91 14.45
C CYS A 96 -18.26 -18.32 14.99
N PRO A 97 -17.94 -19.39 14.24
CA PRO A 97 -18.08 -20.77 14.71
C PRO A 97 -17.04 -21.16 15.77
N HIS A 98 -15.94 -20.40 15.90
CA HIS A 98 -14.83 -20.71 16.81
C HIS A 98 -14.92 -20.02 18.17
N CYS A 99 -15.28 -18.74 18.19
CA CYS A 99 -15.34 -17.94 19.42
C CYS A 99 -16.73 -17.40 19.75
N SER A 100 -17.75 -17.78 18.95
CA SER A 100 -19.15 -17.34 19.12
C SER A 100 -19.40 -15.83 19.07
N GLU A 101 -18.38 -15.03 18.72
CA GLU A 101 -18.51 -13.57 18.57
C GLU A 101 -19.41 -13.21 17.40
N GLU A 102 -20.28 -12.22 17.62
CA GLU A 102 -21.11 -11.67 16.55
C GLU A 102 -20.25 -10.85 15.57
N GLN A 103 -20.47 -11.07 14.28
CA GLN A 103 -19.72 -10.41 13.21
C GLN A 103 -20.57 -9.35 12.56
N GLU A 104 -20.16 -8.11 12.70
CA GLU A 104 -20.76 -7.00 11.98
C GLU A 104 -20.18 -6.94 10.57
N ARG A 105 -21.07 -6.82 9.56
CA ARG A 105 -20.66 -6.81 8.16
C ARG A 105 -19.84 -5.58 7.82
N ILE A 106 -18.64 -5.80 7.27
CA ILE A 106 -17.81 -4.75 6.71
C ILE A 106 -18.14 -4.61 5.22
N LYS A 107 -18.46 -3.38 4.80
CA LYS A 107 -18.79 -3.04 3.40
C LYS A 107 -17.69 -2.17 2.81
N LEU A 108 -17.34 -2.43 1.56
CA LEU A 108 -16.49 -1.54 0.78
C LEU A 108 -17.37 -0.48 0.10
N GLU A 109 -17.13 0.78 0.44
CA GLU A 109 -17.61 1.93 -0.31
C GLU A 109 -16.51 2.36 -1.27
N LYS A 110 -16.78 2.21 -2.56
CA LYS A 110 -15.80 2.55 -3.60
C LYS A 110 -15.41 4.03 -3.54
N PRO A 111 -14.14 4.38 -3.78
CA PRO A 111 -13.10 3.47 -4.29
C PRO A 111 -12.34 2.68 -3.21
N SER A 112 -12.23 3.16 -1.96
CA SER A 112 -11.29 2.59 -0.98
C SER A 112 -11.69 2.77 0.49
N SER A 113 -12.96 3.03 0.77
CA SER A 113 -13.47 3.23 2.13
C SER A 113 -14.15 1.98 2.65
N PHE A 114 -13.77 1.52 3.83
CA PHE A 114 -14.42 0.39 4.50
C PHE A 114 -15.31 0.89 5.63
N MET A 115 -16.56 0.41 5.63
CA MET A 115 -17.57 0.77 6.62
C MET A 115 -17.96 -0.45 7.46
N LYS A 116 -17.95 -0.29 8.77
CA LYS A 116 -18.53 -1.23 9.72
C LYS A 116 -19.80 -0.61 10.33
N GLY A 117 -20.96 -1.08 9.86
CA GLY A 117 -22.22 -0.40 10.14
C GLY A 117 -22.21 1.03 9.60
N LYS A 118 -22.33 2.01 10.50
CA LYS A 118 -22.24 3.46 10.18
C LYS A 118 -20.84 4.04 10.38
N ARG A 119 -19.91 3.28 10.95
CA ARG A 119 -18.56 3.75 11.28
C ARG A 119 -17.60 3.44 10.13
N ARG A 120 -16.81 4.44 9.74
CA ARG A 120 -15.68 4.25 8.83
C ARG A 120 -14.51 3.60 9.57
N LEU A 121 -13.91 2.56 8.98
CA LEU A 121 -12.69 1.94 9.47
C LEU A 121 -11.48 2.61 8.80
N PHE A 122 -10.49 2.95 9.62
CA PHE A 122 -9.23 3.49 9.11
C PHE A 122 -8.28 2.37 8.68
N ALA A 123 -7.35 2.69 7.79
CA ALA A 123 -6.37 1.74 7.27
C ALA A 123 -5.50 1.11 8.38
N THR A 124 -5.20 1.88 9.45
CA THR A 124 -4.49 1.40 10.65
C THR A 124 -5.24 0.29 11.35
N GLU A 125 -6.55 0.49 11.63
CA GLU A 125 -7.39 -0.50 12.31
C GLU A 125 -7.53 -1.77 11.48
N ILE A 126 -7.72 -1.61 10.17
CA ILE A 126 -7.81 -2.75 9.25
C ILE A 126 -6.49 -3.52 9.21
N ARG A 127 -5.36 -2.83 9.16
CA ARG A 127 -4.04 -3.47 9.19
C ARG A 127 -3.85 -4.29 10.48
N GLU A 128 -4.24 -3.76 11.63
CA GLU A 128 -4.19 -4.47 12.92
C GLU A 128 -5.07 -5.74 12.93
N MET A 129 -6.25 -5.69 12.29
CA MET A 129 -7.10 -6.88 12.14
C MET A 129 -6.42 -7.94 11.26
N LEU A 130 -5.82 -7.54 10.13
CA LEU A 130 -5.23 -8.45 9.16
C LEU A 130 -3.94 -9.10 9.69
N VAL A 131 -3.11 -8.36 10.41
CA VAL A 131 -1.86 -8.88 11.02
C VAL A 131 -2.12 -10.05 11.99
N LYS A 132 -3.28 -10.08 12.65
CA LYS A 132 -3.67 -11.15 13.58
C LYS A 132 -3.95 -12.49 12.88
N ILE A 133 -4.16 -12.48 11.56
CA ILE A 133 -4.46 -13.71 10.80
C ILE A 133 -3.16 -14.50 10.63
N THR A 134 -3.16 -15.74 11.09
CA THR A 134 -2.00 -16.62 10.99
C THR A 134 -1.77 -17.12 9.57
N ASP A 135 -0.53 -17.52 9.26
CA ASP A 135 -0.17 -18.03 7.92
C ASP A 135 -0.98 -19.25 7.52
N ASP A 136 -1.32 -20.10 8.48
CA ASP A 136 -2.12 -21.32 8.22
C ASP A 136 -3.58 -20.96 7.87
N GLU A 137 -4.14 -19.97 8.52
CA GLU A 137 -5.47 -19.45 8.18
C GLU A 137 -5.47 -18.81 6.79
N ILE A 138 -4.42 -18.05 6.42
CA ILE A 138 -4.26 -17.45 5.09
C ILE A 138 -4.22 -18.53 3.99
N LYS A 139 -3.50 -19.61 4.22
CA LYS A 139 -3.42 -20.75 3.28
C LYS A 139 -4.79 -21.44 3.04
N ARG A 140 -5.69 -21.42 4.04
CA ARG A 140 -7.03 -22.02 3.91
C ARG A 140 -7.86 -21.42 2.78
N VAL A 141 -7.62 -20.15 2.44
CA VAL A 141 -8.28 -19.45 1.32
C VAL A 141 -7.43 -19.43 0.04
N GLY A 142 -6.36 -20.19 -0.01
CA GLY A 142 -5.52 -20.37 -1.20
C GLY A 142 -4.49 -19.26 -1.44
N VAL A 143 -4.26 -18.41 -0.46
CA VAL A 143 -3.24 -17.37 -0.53
C VAL A 143 -1.92 -17.89 0.08
N ASN A 144 -0.81 -17.64 -0.58
CA ASN A 144 0.50 -17.99 -0.06
C ASN A 144 1.01 -16.89 0.88
N ALA A 145 0.98 -17.15 2.18
CA ALA A 145 1.40 -16.19 3.21
C ALA A 145 2.87 -15.74 3.10
N LYS A 146 3.75 -16.55 2.48
CA LYS A 146 5.16 -16.16 2.27
C LYS A 146 5.33 -15.08 1.21
N THR A 147 4.43 -15.00 0.25
CA THR A 147 4.53 -14.08 -0.90
C THR A 147 3.46 -13.00 -0.91
N CYS A 148 2.35 -13.21 -0.20
CA CYS A 148 1.21 -12.30 -0.22
C CYS A 148 0.44 -12.38 1.09
N ARG A 149 0.80 -11.53 2.05
CA ARG A 149 0.00 -11.34 3.26
C ARG A 149 -1.01 -10.21 3.06
N PRO A 150 -2.25 -10.33 3.59
CA PRO A 150 -3.30 -9.34 3.34
C PRO A 150 -2.96 -7.93 3.88
N GLU A 151 -2.23 -7.82 4.99
CA GLU A 151 -1.80 -6.54 5.54
C GLU A 151 -0.77 -5.80 4.68
N TRP A 152 -0.08 -6.48 3.76
CA TRP A 152 0.84 -5.83 2.82
C TRP A 152 0.10 -5.00 1.76
N GLY A 153 -1.19 -5.22 1.58
CA GLY A 153 -2.05 -4.35 0.78
C GLY A 153 -2.33 -2.98 1.42
N ILE A 154 -1.80 -2.74 2.62
CA ILE A 154 -1.90 -1.47 3.33
C ILE A 154 -0.48 -0.93 3.51
N LEU A 155 -0.15 0.08 2.73
CA LEU A 155 1.19 0.63 2.60
C LEU A 155 1.46 1.64 3.70
N SER A 156 2.55 1.47 4.45
CA SER A 156 3.14 2.49 5.32
C SER A 156 4.23 3.29 4.59
N GLN A 157 4.74 2.73 3.50
CA GLN A 157 5.78 3.31 2.66
C GLN A 157 5.37 3.15 1.19
N LEU A 158 5.59 4.20 0.39
CA LEU A 158 5.38 4.18 -1.06
C LEU A 158 6.74 4.17 -1.75
N ILE A 159 6.97 3.20 -2.63
CA ILE A 159 8.18 3.11 -3.44
C ILE A 159 8.15 4.21 -4.49
N VAL A 160 9.24 4.97 -4.58
CA VAL A 160 9.48 5.98 -5.61
C VAL A 160 10.37 5.37 -6.69
N PRO A 161 9.91 5.28 -7.94
CA PRO A 161 10.73 4.79 -9.04
C PRO A 161 11.99 5.63 -9.23
N SER A 162 13.06 5.03 -9.74
CA SER A 162 14.30 5.73 -10.08
C SER A 162 14.05 6.87 -11.08
N VAL A 163 14.96 7.81 -11.15
CA VAL A 163 14.89 8.92 -12.12
C VAL A 163 14.96 8.42 -13.57
N ASN A 164 15.58 7.26 -13.82
CA ASN A 164 15.68 6.66 -15.14
C ASN A 164 14.31 6.22 -15.71
N VAL A 165 13.36 5.85 -14.85
CA VAL A 165 12.00 5.48 -15.24
C VAL A 165 11.11 6.70 -15.53
N ARG A 166 11.45 7.85 -14.97
CA ARG A 166 10.71 9.12 -15.11
C ARG A 166 11.66 10.29 -15.41
N PRO A 167 12.38 10.20 -16.55
CA PRO A 167 13.39 11.19 -16.87
C PRO A 167 12.77 12.58 -17.07
N SER A 168 13.49 13.63 -16.68
CA SER A 168 13.17 14.99 -17.10
C SER A 168 13.90 15.36 -18.39
N ILE A 169 13.22 16.11 -19.25
CA ILE A 169 13.74 16.56 -20.55
C ILE A 169 13.96 18.06 -20.49
N THR A 170 15.15 18.52 -20.91
CA THR A 170 15.41 19.94 -21.07
C THR A 170 14.95 20.38 -22.47
N LEU A 171 14.02 21.30 -22.54
CA LEU A 171 13.49 21.87 -23.77
C LEU A 171 14.52 22.83 -24.40
N GLU A 172 14.34 23.15 -25.69
CA GLU A 172 15.20 24.12 -26.40
C GLU A 172 15.17 25.50 -25.73
N SER A 173 14.09 25.85 -25.05
CA SER A 173 13.97 27.07 -24.24
C SER A 173 14.84 27.08 -22.97
N GLY A 174 15.50 25.97 -22.63
CA GLY A 174 16.23 25.78 -21.37
C GLY A 174 15.34 25.40 -20.20
N GLU A 175 14.03 25.36 -20.39
CA GLU A 175 13.07 24.93 -19.39
C GLU A 175 13.05 23.40 -19.26
N ARG A 176 12.90 22.89 -18.03
CA ARG A 176 12.84 21.46 -17.73
C ARG A 176 11.41 20.98 -17.74
N SER A 177 11.10 20.00 -18.61
CA SER A 177 9.82 19.31 -18.61
C SER A 177 9.97 17.98 -17.86
N GLU A 178 9.11 17.76 -16.88
CA GLU A 178 9.12 16.56 -16.04
C GLU A 178 8.01 15.60 -16.47
N ASP A 179 8.24 14.30 -16.22
CA ASP A 179 7.27 13.24 -16.45
C ASP A 179 6.02 13.39 -15.56
N ASP A 180 4.86 12.98 -16.06
CA ASP A 180 3.59 13.03 -15.33
C ASP A 180 3.64 12.23 -14.01
N LEU A 181 4.43 11.14 -13.98
CA LEU A 181 4.65 10.35 -12.76
C LEU A 181 5.35 11.19 -11.69
N THR A 182 6.31 12.03 -12.05
CA THR A 182 6.99 12.95 -11.12
C THR A 182 6.01 13.99 -10.56
N HIS A 183 5.11 14.53 -11.38
CA HIS A 183 4.05 15.43 -10.93
C HIS A 183 3.11 14.73 -9.93
N LYS A 184 2.69 13.49 -10.20
CA LYS A 184 1.85 12.72 -9.28
C LYS A 184 2.55 12.40 -7.96
N LEU A 185 3.81 12.06 -7.99
CA LEU A 185 4.61 11.85 -6.77
C LEU A 185 4.72 13.14 -5.95
N SER A 186 4.89 14.29 -6.61
CA SER A 186 4.89 15.60 -5.96
C SER A 186 3.55 15.91 -5.28
N ASP A 187 2.43 15.61 -5.94
CA ASP A 187 1.09 15.76 -5.35
C ASP A 187 0.93 14.88 -4.10
N ILE A 188 1.42 13.63 -4.15
CA ILE A 188 1.40 12.71 -3.01
C ILE A 188 2.22 13.27 -1.84
N ILE A 189 3.43 13.76 -2.10
CA ILE A 189 4.29 14.36 -1.06
C ILE A 189 3.60 15.54 -0.40
N ARG A 190 3.03 16.47 -1.18
CA ARG A 190 2.32 17.64 -0.65
C ARG A 190 1.11 17.24 0.21
N ALA A 191 0.31 16.27 -0.25
CA ALA A 191 -0.83 15.78 0.50
C ALA A 191 -0.39 15.08 1.80
N ASN A 192 0.66 14.27 1.72
CA ASN A 192 1.24 13.57 2.85
C ASN A 192 1.79 14.52 3.91
N GLN A 193 2.52 15.54 3.49
CA GLN A 193 3.06 16.56 4.39
C GLN A 193 1.93 17.35 5.08
N ARG A 194 0.92 17.78 4.33
CA ARG A 194 -0.25 18.45 4.90
C ARG A 194 -0.97 17.58 5.94
N LEU A 195 -1.12 16.29 5.65
CA LEU A 195 -1.71 15.36 6.62
C LEU A 195 -0.84 15.25 7.87
N TRP A 196 0.46 15.13 7.71
CA TRP A 196 1.41 15.04 8.82
C TRP A 196 1.37 16.29 9.72
N GLU A 197 1.34 17.47 9.11
CA GLU A 197 1.21 18.75 9.81
C GLU A 197 -0.11 18.83 10.59
N ASN A 198 -1.23 18.46 9.97
CA ASN A 198 -2.55 18.43 10.61
C ASN A 198 -2.59 17.45 11.81
N LEU A 199 -2.00 16.28 11.67
CA LEU A 199 -1.92 15.31 12.76
C LEU A 199 -1.10 15.84 13.94
N ASN A 200 0.02 16.52 13.68
CA ASN A 200 0.86 17.11 14.72
C ASN A 200 0.20 18.34 15.38
N ALA A 201 -0.59 19.09 14.63
CA ALA A 201 -1.36 20.22 15.16
C ALA A 201 -2.62 19.79 15.93
N GLY A 202 -2.91 18.47 16.00
CA GLY A 202 -4.12 17.94 16.66
C GLY A 202 -5.43 18.34 15.96
N ALA A 203 -5.37 18.63 14.65
CA ALA A 203 -6.56 18.93 13.87
C ALA A 203 -7.51 17.72 13.84
N PRO A 204 -8.84 17.92 13.92
CA PRO A 204 -9.83 16.85 13.96
C PRO A 204 -9.92 16.09 12.63
#